data_85ad3c92f14a0b807e4e74174ef0f75d
#
_entry.id   85ad3c92f14a0b807e4e74174ef0f75d
#
_cell.length_a   1.000
_cell.length_b   1.000
_cell.length_c   1.000
_cell.angle_alpha   90.00
_cell.angle_beta   90.00
_cell.angle_gamma   90.00
#
_symmetry.space_group_name_H-M   'P 1'
#
loop_
_entity.id
_entity.type
_entity.pdbx_description
1 polymer ?
#
loop_
_entity_poly.entity_id
_entity_poly.type
_entity_poly.pdbx_seq_one_letter_code
_entity_poly.pdbx_strand_id
1 'polypeptide(L)'
;SNNSTLFYRKRASIKVGELSILEGRIIILSKVIDILLESINIPDFTFPHIEPSHDNTPSDIAFRLRNYYSLAAGPIENIVSFLEKNGVIVVFLNLGFDKFDGLTRFTSFNRPVIWINGNMSNDRKRFTLAHELGHLIMHLRSEDLEKTEEEKELEANDFASEFMLPRVECIRDFSNLKFRDLPSLKYYWKMSKSCIIRRAEKLGCISKKTGQYFYMNLGRDGERKHEVEFVPIDFPILLKKMIAAHLGELEYEIEELSDILGINATEINELYLDADKKINNKLRIVI
;
A
#
# COMPACT_ATOMS: atom_id res chain seq x y z
N SER A 1 28.19 0.28 -5.14
CA SER A 1 27.45 1.46 -5.58
C SER A 1 25.99 1.07 -5.73
N ASN A 2 25.24 1.31 -4.67
CA ASN A 2 23.80 1.01 -4.64
C ASN A 2 23.05 2.17 -5.31
N ASN A 3 22.69 2.01 -6.57
CA ASN A 3 21.64 2.80 -7.19
C ASN A 3 20.28 2.26 -6.72
N SER A 4 19.85 2.65 -5.53
CA SER A 4 18.45 2.54 -5.14
C SER A 4 17.70 3.64 -5.88
N THR A 5 17.19 3.32 -7.06
CA THR A 5 16.28 4.19 -7.81
C THR A 5 15.02 4.32 -6.98
N LEU A 6 14.84 5.49 -6.40
CA LEU A 6 13.68 5.83 -5.58
C LEU A 6 12.51 6.13 -6.52
N PHE A 7 11.57 5.22 -6.62
CA PHE A 7 10.29 5.48 -7.27
C PHE A 7 9.43 6.33 -6.34
N TYR A 8 9.46 7.65 -6.53
CA TYR A 8 8.58 8.57 -5.83
C TYR A 8 7.44 9.00 -6.74
N ARG A 9 6.24 8.61 -6.42
CA ARG A 9 5.06 9.23 -7.02
C ARG A 9 5.06 10.72 -6.65
N LYS A 10 5.26 11.60 -7.66
CA LYS A 10 5.29 13.07 -7.56
C LYS A 10 6.49 13.73 -6.86
N ARG A 11 7.70 13.37 -7.22
CA ARG A 11 8.89 14.15 -6.81
C ARG A 11 8.85 15.65 -7.18
N ALA A 12 8.20 16.04 -8.26
CA ALA A 12 8.18 17.42 -8.72
C ALA A 12 7.49 18.44 -7.80
N SER A 13 6.78 17.99 -6.75
CA SER A 13 6.05 18.87 -5.84
C SER A 13 6.53 18.84 -4.37
N ILE A 14 7.43 17.93 -3.99
CA ILE A 14 7.97 17.86 -2.62
C ILE A 14 9.08 18.89 -2.48
N LYS A 15 9.04 19.70 -1.43
CA LYS A 15 10.12 20.64 -1.11
C LYS A 15 11.36 19.85 -0.67
N VAL A 16 12.57 20.37 -0.96
CA VAL A 16 13.84 19.72 -0.62
C VAL A 16 13.91 19.34 0.86
N GLY A 17 13.48 20.22 1.77
CA GLY A 17 13.44 19.92 3.20
C GLY A 17 12.47 18.80 3.59
N GLU A 18 11.27 18.76 3.00
CA GLU A 18 10.29 17.68 3.20
C GLU A 18 10.84 16.33 2.70
N LEU A 19 11.53 16.34 1.56
CA LEU A 19 12.16 15.15 0.99
C LEU A 19 13.27 14.61 1.92
N SER A 20 14.13 15.49 2.45
CA SER A 20 15.19 15.10 3.38
C SER A 20 14.62 14.48 4.67
N ILE A 21 13.51 15.02 5.19
CA ILE A 21 12.82 14.46 6.36
C ILE A 21 12.29 13.06 6.04
N LEU A 22 11.62 12.89 4.89
CA LEU A 22 11.10 11.60 4.45
C LEU A 22 12.21 10.56 4.30
N GLU A 23 13.30 10.92 3.59
CA GLU A 23 14.44 10.02 3.37
C GLU A 23 15.13 9.66 4.70
N GLY A 24 15.38 10.63 5.56
CA GLY A 24 15.96 10.39 6.89
C GLY A 24 15.11 9.43 7.71
N ARG A 25 13.79 9.64 7.73
CA ARG A 25 12.86 8.76 8.46
C ARG A 25 12.86 7.33 7.92
N ILE A 26 12.82 7.17 6.60
CA ILE A 26 12.87 5.85 5.96
C ILE A 26 14.19 5.14 6.24
N ILE A 27 15.32 5.84 6.20
CA ILE A 27 16.65 5.27 6.51
C ILE A 27 16.68 4.75 7.95
N ILE A 28 16.24 5.56 8.92
CA ILE A 28 16.20 5.16 10.34
C ILE A 28 15.32 3.91 10.52
N LEU A 29 14.08 3.95 10.04
CA LEU A 29 13.15 2.85 10.22
C LEU A 29 13.54 1.60 9.42
N SER A 30 14.22 1.74 8.29
CA SER A 30 14.78 0.59 7.56
C SER A 30 15.84 -0.13 8.39
N LYS A 31 16.71 0.62 9.10
CA LYS A 31 17.69 0.04 10.04
C LYS A 31 17.01 -0.66 11.22
N VAL A 32 15.96 -0.04 11.77
CA VAL A 32 15.15 -0.67 12.84
C VAL A 32 14.60 -2.01 12.34
N ILE A 33 14.00 -2.04 11.14
CA ILE A 33 13.46 -3.27 10.56
C ILE A 33 14.56 -4.31 10.33
N ASP A 34 15.72 -3.91 9.82
CA ASP A 34 16.86 -4.80 9.61
C ASP A 34 17.32 -5.45 10.93
N ILE A 35 17.47 -4.67 12.01
CA ILE A 35 17.85 -5.19 13.32
C ILE A 35 16.81 -6.18 13.85
N LEU A 36 15.52 -5.85 13.74
CA LEU A 36 14.44 -6.75 14.17
C LEU A 36 14.42 -8.07 13.38
N LEU A 37 14.81 -8.05 12.11
CA LEU A 37 14.88 -9.24 11.25
C LEU A 37 16.06 -10.16 11.56
N GLU A 38 17.08 -9.71 12.31
CA GLU A 38 18.19 -10.56 12.74
C GLU A 38 17.73 -11.69 13.68
N SER A 39 16.69 -11.44 14.47
CA SER A 39 16.23 -12.36 15.52
C SER A 39 14.82 -12.93 15.28
N ILE A 40 14.10 -12.45 14.28
CA ILE A 40 12.70 -12.83 14.04
C ILE A 40 12.46 -13.22 12.59
N ASN A 41 11.86 -14.39 12.40
CA ASN A 41 11.33 -14.81 11.11
C ASN A 41 9.93 -14.25 10.87
N ILE A 42 9.78 -13.48 9.79
CA ILE A 42 8.49 -13.07 9.25
C ILE A 42 8.05 -14.02 8.13
N PRO A 43 6.76 -13.98 7.70
CA PRO A 43 6.31 -14.76 6.55
C PRO A 43 7.22 -14.58 5.33
N ASP A 44 7.38 -15.64 4.55
CA ASP A 44 8.20 -15.56 3.33
C ASP A 44 7.58 -14.63 2.29
N PHE A 45 8.46 -13.94 1.56
CA PHE A 45 8.04 -13.14 0.42
C PHE A 45 7.69 -14.05 -0.75
N THR A 46 6.39 -14.12 -1.09
CA THR A 46 5.84 -15.11 -2.03
C THR A 46 5.42 -14.52 -3.37
N PHE A 47 5.42 -13.19 -3.52
CA PHE A 47 4.99 -12.59 -4.79
C PHE A 47 5.99 -12.88 -5.92
N PRO A 48 5.50 -13.34 -7.09
CA PRO A 48 6.33 -13.58 -8.26
C PRO A 48 6.84 -12.25 -8.85
N HIS A 49 7.91 -12.32 -9.61
CA HIS A 49 8.28 -11.26 -10.55
C HIS A 49 7.69 -11.60 -11.92
N ILE A 50 6.96 -10.67 -12.52
CA ILE A 50 6.28 -10.84 -13.80
C ILE A 50 6.43 -9.56 -14.62
N GLU A 51 7.15 -9.60 -15.71
CA GLU A 51 7.31 -8.46 -16.62
C GLU A 51 6.06 -8.31 -17.50
N PRO A 52 5.49 -7.09 -17.59
CA PRO A 52 4.40 -6.80 -18.51
C PRO A 52 4.85 -6.90 -19.96
N SER A 53 3.98 -7.45 -20.81
CA SER A 53 4.17 -7.56 -22.25
C SER A 53 2.85 -7.27 -22.97
N HIS A 54 2.90 -7.24 -24.31
CA HIS A 54 1.68 -7.10 -25.12
C HIS A 54 0.64 -8.19 -24.83
N ASP A 55 1.09 -9.44 -24.63
CA ASP A 55 0.22 -10.59 -24.39
C ASP A 55 -0.06 -10.86 -22.91
N ASN A 56 0.54 -10.08 -22.01
CA ASN A 56 0.40 -10.20 -20.57
C ASN A 56 0.41 -8.80 -19.94
N THR A 57 -0.70 -8.09 -20.10
CA THR A 57 -0.83 -6.72 -19.63
C THR A 57 -0.82 -6.61 -18.10
N PRO A 58 -0.55 -5.44 -17.51
CA PRO A 58 -0.67 -5.23 -16.06
C PRO A 58 -2.01 -5.66 -15.48
N SER A 59 -3.10 -5.47 -16.23
CA SER A 59 -4.43 -5.95 -15.85
C SER A 59 -4.53 -7.48 -15.85
N ASP A 60 -3.91 -8.16 -16.83
CA ASP A 60 -3.89 -9.64 -16.86
C ASP A 60 -3.07 -10.20 -15.70
N ILE A 61 -1.93 -9.56 -15.38
CA ILE A 61 -1.09 -9.92 -14.23
C ILE A 61 -1.90 -9.79 -12.94
N ALA A 62 -2.62 -8.68 -12.74
CA ALA A 62 -3.45 -8.44 -11.57
C ALA A 62 -4.58 -9.49 -11.44
N PHE A 63 -5.24 -9.83 -12.55
CA PHE A 63 -6.28 -10.86 -12.59
C PHE A 63 -5.72 -12.24 -12.22
N ARG A 64 -4.60 -12.65 -12.83
CA ARG A 64 -3.93 -13.93 -12.51
C ARG A 64 -3.48 -13.99 -11.05
N LEU A 65 -2.96 -12.88 -10.51
CA LEU A 65 -2.55 -12.81 -9.11
C LEU A 65 -3.73 -13.01 -8.16
N ARG A 66 -4.88 -12.38 -8.42
CA ARG A 66 -6.10 -12.59 -7.64
C ARG A 66 -6.51 -14.07 -7.63
N ASN A 67 -6.45 -14.73 -8.78
CA ASN A 67 -6.79 -16.16 -8.89
C ASN A 67 -5.77 -17.05 -8.16
N TYR A 68 -4.47 -16.78 -8.33
CA TYR A 68 -3.40 -17.55 -7.68
C TYR A 68 -3.52 -17.53 -6.16
N TYR A 69 -3.80 -16.37 -5.56
CA TYR A 69 -4.01 -16.22 -4.12
C TYR A 69 -5.44 -16.50 -3.68
N SER A 70 -6.28 -17.02 -4.56
CA SER A 70 -7.68 -17.34 -4.26
C SER A 70 -8.44 -16.17 -3.62
N LEU A 71 -8.15 -14.94 -4.05
CA LEU A 71 -8.88 -13.77 -3.59
C LEU A 71 -10.31 -13.84 -4.12
N ALA A 72 -11.27 -13.64 -3.23
CA ALA A 72 -12.68 -13.70 -3.58
C ALA A 72 -13.04 -12.73 -4.73
N ALA A 73 -14.02 -13.09 -5.52
CA ALA A 73 -14.69 -12.16 -6.39
C ALA A 73 -15.26 -11.00 -5.54
N GLY A 74 -15.01 -9.75 -5.95
CA GLY A 74 -15.41 -8.59 -5.16
C GLY A 74 -14.24 -7.91 -4.43
N PRO A 75 -14.52 -7.12 -3.40
CA PRO A 75 -13.52 -6.32 -2.71
C PRO A 75 -12.53 -7.17 -1.92
N ILE A 76 -11.28 -6.74 -1.87
CA ILE A 76 -10.29 -7.31 -0.95
C ILE A 76 -10.64 -6.83 0.46
N GLU A 77 -10.86 -7.75 1.40
CA GLU A 77 -11.29 -7.41 2.75
C GLU A 77 -10.27 -6.54 3.49
N ASN A 78 -9.01 -6.98 3.52
CA ASN A 78 -7.90 -6.25 4.15
C ASN A 78 -6.64 -6.43 3.31
N ILE A 79 -6.24 -5.39 2.57
CA ILE A 79 -5.09 -5.45 1.69
C ILE A 79 -3.77 -5.45 2.48
N VAL A 80 -3.69 -4.79 3.62
CA VAL A 80 -2.50 -4.81 4.48
C VAL A 80 -2.25 -6.22 4.99
N SER A 81 -3.27 -6.87 5.55
CA SER A 81 -3.14 -8.25 6.02
C SER A 81 -2.77 -9.22 4.89
N PHE A 82 -3.28 -9.00 3.68
CA PHE A 82 -2.90 -9.78 2.50
C PHE A 82 -1.40 -9.61 2.18
N LEU A 83 -0.90 -8.38 2.16
CA LEU A 83 0.51 -8.08 1.89
C LEU A 83 1.44 -8.66 2.98
N GLU A 84 1.11 -8.45 4.26
CA GLU A 84 1.92 -8.92 5.38
C GLU A 84 1.99 -10.45 5.47
N LYS A 85 0.89 -11.15 5.19
CA LYS A 85 0.87 -12.61 5.12
C LYS A 85 1.75 -13.17 4.00
N ASN A 86 2.04 -12.38 2.98
CA ASN A 86 2.89 -12.73 1.85
C ASN A 86 4.28 -12.07 1.94
N GLY A 87 4.72 -11.73 3.15
CA GLY A 87 6.09 -11.32 3.43
C GLY A 87 6.45 -9.89 3.08
N VAL A 88 5.47 -9.01 2.88
CA VAL A 88 5.67 -7.58 2.68
C VAL A 88 5.44 -6.84 3.99
N ILE A 89 6.39 -6.05 4.43
CA ILE A 89 6.24 -5.19 5.61
C ILE A 89 5.54 -3.91 5.18
N VAL A 90 4.46 -3.52 5.86
CA VAL A 90 3.75 -2.28 5.58
C VAL A 90 3.96 -1.29 6.73
N VAL A 91 4.33 -0.06 6.40
CA VAL A 91 4.57 0.99 7.40
C VAL A 91 3.82 2.27 7.02
N PHE A 92 3.00 2.77 7.93
CA PHE A 92 2.34 4.06 7.79
C PHE A 92 3.21 5.16 8.42
N LEU A 93 3.58 6.16 7.61
CA LEU A 93 4.36 7.32 8.04
C LEU A 93 3.48 8.55 8.22
N ASN A 94 3.53 9.18 9.38
CA ASN A 94 2.84 10.44 9.69
C ASN A 94 3.89 11.57 9.74
N LEU A 95 4.18 12.17 8.59
CA LEU A 95 5.26 13.16 8.45
C LEU A 95 4.78 14.62 8.48
N GLY A 96 3.47 14.84 8.61
CA GLY A 96 2.88 16.19 8.67
C GLY A 96 2.80 16.91 7.32
N PHE A 97 3.07 16.23 6.19
CA PHE A 97 2.90 16.77 4.84
C PHE A 97 2.25 15.74 3.90
N ASP A 98 1.50 16.25 2.88
CA ASP A 98 0.60 15.44 2.04
C ASP A 98 1.18 15.06 0.67
N LYS A 99 2.44 15.43 0.38
CA LYS A 99 3.00 15.30 -0.97
C LYS A 99 3.66 13.97 -1.29
N PHE A 100 3.64 13.08 -0.35
CA PHE A 100 4.10 11.71 -0.46
C PHE A 100 2.90 10.77 -0.40
N ASP A 101 2.76 9.85 -1.33
CA ASP A 101 1.70 8.85 -1.33
C ASP A 101 2.21 7.50 -0.80
N GLY A 102 3.19 6.92 -1.46
CA GLY A 102 3.82 5.67 -1.07
C GLY A 102 5.15 5.46 -1.78
N LEU A 103 5.90 4.50 -1.33
CA LEU A 103 7.08 3.96 -2.00
C LEU A 103 7.43 2.57 -1.47
N THR A 104 8.13 1.78 -2.28
CA THR A 104 8.60 0.44 -1.92
C THR A 104 10.13 0.39 -1.95
N ARG A 105 10.73 -0.25 -0.93
CA ARG A 105 12.17 -0.56 -0.87
C ARG A 105 12.40 -1.95 -0.29
N PHE A 106 13.53 -2.55 -0.61
CA PHE A 106 13.98 -3.77 0.05
C PHE A 106 14.89 -3.46 1.23
N THR A 107 14.78 -4.26 2.27
CA THR A 107 15.71 -4.30 3.41
C THR A 107 17.03 -4.97 3.01
N SER A 108 18.03 -4.94 3.89
CA SER A 108 19.30 -5.69 3.71
C SER A 108 19.06 -7.20 3.67
N PHE A 109 17.98 -7.70 4.27
CA PHE A 109 17.52 -9.10 4.23
C PHE A 109 16.66 -9.42 3.01
N ASN A 110 16.63 -8.56 1.98
CA ASN A 110 15.82 -8.71 0.78
C ASN A 110 14.31 -8.87 1.06
N ARG A 111 13.82 -8.22 2.14
CA ARG A 111 12.39 -8.16 2.47
C ARG A 111 11.81 -6.83 1.97
N PRO A 112 10.71 -6.85 1.20
CA PRO A 112 10.10 -5.62 0.72
C PRO A 112 9.37 -4.89 1.87
N VAL A 113 9.54 -3.57 1.89
CA VAL A 113 8.82 -2.66 2.78
C VAL A 113 8.07 -1.65 1.94
N ILE A 114 6.76 -1.57 2.12
CA ILE A 114 5.91 -0.54 1.52
C ILE A 114 5.65 0.56 2.56
N TRP A 115 6.12 1.75 2.25
CA TRP A 115 5.94 2.95 3.04
C TRP A 115 4.75 3.72 2.51
N ILE A 116 3.78 4.06 3.37
CA ILE A 116 2.54 4.75 2.99
C ILE A 116 2.38 6.02 3.82
N ASN A 117 1.91 7.09 3.20
CA ASN A 117 1.51 8.27 3.93
C ASN A 117 0.29 7.97 4.83
N GLY A 118 0.51 8.00 6.13
CA GLY A 118 -0.51 7.73 7.15
C GLY A 118 -1.66 8.75 7.17
N ASN A 119 -1.47 9.97 6.64
CA ASN A 119 -2.48 11.02 6.63
C ASN A 119 -3.52 10.88 5.50
N MET A 120 -3.30 9.99 4.54
CA MET A 120 -4.28 9.76 3.47
C MET A 120 -5.55 9.09 4.00
N SER A 121 -6.68 9.30 3.28
CA SER A 121 -7.90 8.52 3.50
C SER A 121 -7.65 7.02 3.21
N ASN A 122 -8.43 6.15 3.86
CA ASN A 122 -8.20 4.71 3.80
C ASN A 122 -8.40 4.12 2.41
N ASP A 123 -9.40 4.59 1.68
CA ASP A 123 -9.64 4.24 0.28
C ASP A 123 -8.43 4.58 -0.60
N ARG A 124 -7.78 5.73 -0.35
CA ARG A 124 -6.56 6.13 -1.07
C ARG A 124 -5.36 5.27 -0.66
N LYS A 125 -5.18 4.97 0.63
CA LYS A 125 -4.14 4.05 1.11
C LYS A 125 -4.26 2.69 0.43
N ARG A 126 -5.47 2.14 0.33
CA ARG A 126 -5.74 0.85 -0.29
C ARG A 126 -5.31 0.82 -1.77
N PHE A 127 -5.67 1.88 -2.53
CA PHE A 127 -5.23 2.00 -3.92
C PHE A 127 -3.71 2.13 -4.03
N THR A 128 -3.10 2.95 -3.19
CA THR A 128 -1.64 3.14 -3.17
C THR A 128 -0.91 1.84 -2.82
N LEU A 129 -1.39 1.06 -1.85
CA LEU A 129 -0.82 -0.26 -1.53
C LEU A 129 -0.88 -1.23 -2.72
N ALA A 130 -1.98 -1.25 -3.47
CA ALA A 130 -2.09 -2.06 -4.68
C ALA A 130 -1.17 -1.55 -5.80
N HIS A 131 -0.97 -0.24 -5.91
CA HIS A 131 -0.06 0.39 -6.86
C HIS A 131 1.41 0.03 -6.53
N GLU A 132 1.81 0.12 -5.26
CA GLU A 132 3.15 -0.29 -4.80
C GLU A 132 3.38 -1.80 -4.99
N LEU A 133 2.35 -2.62 -4.78
CA LEU A 133 2.41 -4.05 -5.12
C LEU A 133 2.64 -4.26 -6.62
N GLY A 134 2.01 -3.46 -7.48
CA GLY A 134 2.25 -3.45 -8.91
C GLY A 134 3.72 -3.20 -9.26
N HIS A 135 4.33 -2.17 -8.67
CA HIS A 135 5.76 -1.90 -8.82
C HIS A 135 6.62 -3.06 -8.32
N LEU A 136 6.28 -3.63 -7.17
CA LEU A 136 7.01 -4.73 -6.56
C LEU A 136 7.04 -5.98 -7.45
N ILE A 137 5.91 -6.28 -8.11
CA ILE A 137 5.78 -7.45 -8.98
C ILE A 137 6.42 -7.21 -10.34
N MET A 138 6.21 -6.04 -10.94
CA MET A 138 6.52 -5.82 -12.35
C MET A 138 7.86 -5.10 -12.58
N HIS A 139 8.30 -4.23 -11.65
CA HIS A 139 9.38 -3.29 -11.96
C HIS A 139 10.60 -3.39 -11.05
N LEU A 140 10.42 -3.56 -9.72
CA LEU A 140 11.50 -3.40 -8.74
C LEU A 140 12.57 -4.50 -8.80
N ARG A 141 12.30 -5.60 -9.49
CA ARG A 141 13.25 -6.71 -9.70
C ARG A 141 13.56 -6.93 -11.17
N SER A 142 13.07 -6.05 -12.03
CA SER A 142 13.38 -6.06 -13.45
C SER A 142 14.72 -5.39 -13.74
N GLU A 143 15.48 -5.96 -14.64
CA GLU A 143 16.67 -5.34 -15.23
C GLU A 143 16.31 -4.49 -16.48
N ASP A 144 15.01 -4.36 -16.77
CA ASP A 144 14.52 -3.59 -17.93
C ASP A 144 14.77 -2.10 -17.72
N LEU A 145 15.81 -1.60 -18.37
CA LEU A 145 16.21 -0.20 -18.40
C LEU A 145 15.53 0.58 -19.54
N GLU A 146 14.75 -0.09 -20.39
CA GLU A 146 14.13 0.55 -21.57
C GLU A 146 12.87 1.32 -21.23
N LYS A 147 12.13 0.91 -20.18
CA LYS A 147 10.90 1.59 -19.76
C LYS A 147 11.17 2.88 -18.98
N THR A 148 10.49 3.94 -19.40
CA THR A 148 10.46 5.19 -18.67
C THR A 148 9.70 5.06 -17.34
N GLU A 149 9.99 5.94 -16.39
CA GLU A 149 9.26 6.00 -15.11
C GLU A 149 7.75 6.28 -15.32
N GLU A 150 7.40 7.07 -16.34
CA GLU A 150 6.00 7.36 -16.68
C GLU A 150 5.27 6.09 -17.15
N GLU A 151 5.90 5.26 -17.96
CA GLU A 151 5.34 3.97 -18.39
C GLU A 151 5.14 3.03 -17.21
N LYS A 152 6.12 2.90 -16.32
CA LYS A 152 6.02 2.08 -15.11
C LYS A 152 4.88 2.56 -14.19
N GLU A 153 4.71 3.87 -14.05
CA GLU A 153 3.59 4.47 -13.30
C GLU A 153 2.22 4.16 -13.91
N LEU A 154 2.10 4.20 -15.24
CA LEU A 154 0.87 3.80 -15.93
C LEU A 154 0.57 2.31 -15.74
N GLU A 155 1.56 1.46 -15.89
CA GLU A 155 1.45 0.01 -15.66
C GLU A 155 1.03 -0.31 -14.23
N ALA A 156 1.64 0.31 -13.22
CA ALA A 156 1.28 0.13 -11.81
C ALA A 156 -0.14 0.62 -11.50
N ASN A 157 -0.57 1.72 -12.11
CA ASN A 157 -1.95 2.20 -12.00
C ASN A 157 -2.95 1.23 -12.65
N ASP A 158 -2.62 0.65 -13.79
CA ASP A 158 -3.47 -0.33 -14.48
C ASP A 158 -3.59 -1.62 -13.69
N PHE A 159 -2.46 -2.10 -13.14
CA PHE A 159 -2.44 -3.23 -12.21
C PHE A 159 -3.32 -2.96 -10.99
N ALA A 160 -3.12 -1.83 -10.28
CA ALA A 160 -3.88 -1.49 -9.09
C ALA A 160 -5.38 -1.37 -9.36
N SER A 161 -5.74 -0.79 -10.51
CA SER A 161 -7.14 -0.64 -10.92
C SER A 161 -7.82 -1.99 -11.12
N GLU A 162 -7.18 -2.96 -11.78
CA GLU A 162 -7.73 -4.30 -11.96
C GLU A 162 -7.68 -5.11 -10.67
N PHE A 163 -6.59 -4.99 -9.89
CA PHE A 163 -6.42 -5.72 -8.64
C PHE A 163 -7.47 -5.34 -7.59
N MET A 164 -7.82 -4.05 -7.47
CA MET A 164 -8.79 -3.55 -6.49
C MET A 164 -10.23 -3.58 -6.99
N LEU A 165 -10.44 -3.39 -8.29
CA LEU A 165 -11.73 -3.29 -8.95
C LEU A 165 -11.75 -4.21 -10.18
N PRO A 166 -11.83 -5.53 -10.00
CA PRO A 166 -11.70 -6.49 -11.09
C PRO A 166 -12.84 -6.32 -12.12
N ARG A 167 -12.46 -6.48 -13.41
CA ARG A 167 -13.30 -6.13 -14.56
C ARG A 167 -14.65 -6.82 -14.53
N VAL A 168 -14.66 -8.13 -14.29
CA VAL A 168 -15.88 -8.96 -14.44
C VAL A 168 -16.95 -8.49 -13.46
N GLU A 169 -16.59 -8.32 -12.19
CA GLU A 169 -17.50 -7.90 -11.14
C GLU A 169 -17.92 -6.43 -11.31
N CYS A 170 -16.96 -5.57 -11.68
CA CYS A 170 -17.22 -4.14 -11.86
C CYS A 170 -18.15 -3.86 -13.04
N ILE A 171 -18.06 -4.60 -14.16
CA ILE A 171 -19.00 -4.43 -15.28
C ILE A 171 -20.42 -4.71 -14.80
N ARG A 172 -20.64 -5.75 -13.99
CA ARG A 172 -21.96 -6.06 -13.42
C ARG A 172 -22.42 -4.97 -12.47
N ASP A 173 -21.57 -4.56 -11.52
CA ASP A 173 -21.95 -3.63 -10.45
C ASP A 173 -22.07 -2.18 -10.93
N PHE A 174 -21.35 -1.81 -12.01
CA PHE A 174 -21.37 -0.46 -12.59
C PHE A 174 -22.32 -0.35 -13.79
N SER A 175 -23.04 -1.42 -14.13
CA SER A 175 -24.09 -1.39 -15.14
C SER A 175 -25.16 -0.37 -14.76
N ASN A 176 -25.42 0.60 -15.65
CA ASN A 176 -26.35 1.71 -15.41
C ASN A 176 -26.02 2.59 -14.19
N LEU A 177 -24.74 2.73 -13.86
CA LEU A 177 -24.24 3.53 -12.74
C LEU A 177 -24.82 4.95 -12.72
N LYS A 178 -25.44 5.33 -11.60
CA LYS A 178 -25.94 6.67 -11.32
C LYS A 178 -25.11 7.31 -10.20
N PHE A 179 -25.05 8.63 -10.18
CA PHE A 179 -24.32 9.36 -9.15
C PHE A 179 -24.72 8.96 -7.73
N ARG A 180 -26.01 8.74 -7.48
CA ARG A 180 -26.55 8.32 -6.19
C ARG A 180 -26.09 6.93 -5.72
N ASP A 181 -25.55 6.11 -6.61
CA ASP A 181 -25.11 4.74 -6.30
C ASP A 181 -23.66 4.73 -5.76
N LEU A 182 -22.90 5.82 -5.98
CA LEU A 182 -21.51 5.93 -5.59
C LEU A 182 -21.23 5.72 -4.09
N PRO A 183 -22.07 6.24 -3.14
CA PRO A 183 -21.87 5.98 -1.71
C PRO A 183 -21.89 4.48 -1.36
N SER A 184 -22.87 3.75 -1.86
CA SER A 184 -23.02 2.31 -1.62
C SER A 184 -21.88 1.51 -2.25
N LEU A 185 -21.48 1.88 -3.46
CA LEU A 185 -20.34 1.25 -4.15
C LEU A 185 -19.01 1.55 -3.45
N LYS A 186 -18.81 2.76 -2.95
CA LYS A 186 -17.63 3.09 -2.13
C LYS A 186 -17.57 2.23 -0.88
N TYR A 187 -18.67 2.08 -0.17
CA TYR A 187 -18.74 1.24 1.02
C TYR A 187 -18.45 -0.24 0.68
N TYR A 188 -19.04 -0.76 -0.38
CA TYR A 188 -18.84 -2.14 -0.80
C TYR A 188 -17.42 -2.42 -1.29
N TRP A 189 -16.94 -1.63 -2.27
CA TRP A 189 -15.62 -1.82 -2.87
C TRP A 189 -14.46 -1.30 -2.01
N LYS A 190 -14.76 -0.53 -0.96
CA LYS A 190 -13.76 0.12 -0.08
C LYS A 190 -12.78 1.00 -0.89
N MET A 191 -13.28 1.63 -1.95
CA MET A 191 -12.54 2.48 -2.88
C MET A 191 -13.21 3.83 -3.02
N SER A 192 -12.45 4.91 -3.33
CA SER A 192 -13.02 6.25 -3.49
C SER A 192 -14.03 6.32 -4.62
N LYS A 193 -15.02 7.20 -4.49
CA LYS A 193 -15.99 7.52 -5.56
C LYS A 193 -15.27 7.89 -6.85
N SER A 194 -14.20 8.67 -6.73
CA SER A 194 -13.36 9.06 -7.87
C SER A 194 -12.69 7.86 -8.57
N CYS A 195 -12.22 6.87 -7.80
CA CYS A 195 -11.67 5.64 -8.35
C CYS A 195 -12.73 4.82 -9.08
N ILE A 196 -13.92 4.69 -8.49
CA ILE A 196 -15.07 3.99 -9.09
C ILE A 196 -15.50 4.64 -10.42
N ILE A 197 -15.61 5.98 -10.46
CA ILE A 197 -15.95 6.71 -11.67
C ILE A 197 -14.92 6.45 -12.79
N ARG A 198 -13.61 6.59 -12.46
CA ARG A 198 -12.52 6.33 -13.40
C ARG A 198 -12.56 4.89 -13.93
N ARG A 199 -12.82 3.91 -13.05
CA ARG A 199 -12.93 2.50 -13.44
C ARG A 199 -14.12 2.27 -14.34
N ALA A 200 -15.29 2.83 -14.02
CA ALA A 200 -16.50 2.74 -14.82
C ALA A 200 -16.33 3.34 -16.24
N GLU A 201 -15.61 4.48 -16.35
CA GLU A 201 -15.24 5.06 -17.64
C GLU A 201 -14.33 4.13 -18.45
N LYS A 202 -13.25 3.61 -17.81
CA LYS A 202 -12.29 2.71 -18.44
C LYS A 202 -12.93 1.43 -18.96
N LEU A 203 -13.92 0.91 -18.24
CA LEU A 203 -14.68 -0.29 -18.60
C LEU A 203 -15.82 0.00 -19.61
N GLY A 204 -16.08 1.25 -19.96
CA GLY A 204 -17.17 1.64 -20.85
C GLY A 204 -18.57 1.52 -20.22
N CYS A 205 -18.66 1.37 -18.88
CA CYS A 205 -19.95 1.34 -18.17
C CYS A 205 -20.63 2.71 -18.15
N ILE A 206 -19.82 3.79 -18.22
CA ILE A 206 -20.31 5.16 -18.38
C ILE A 206 -19.49 5.89 -19.44
N SER A 207 -20.09 6.91 -20.06
CA SER A 207 -19.40 7.77 -21.01
C SER A 207 -18.47 8.76 -20.29
N LYS A 208 -17.44 9.26 -20.98
CA LYS A 208 -16.59 10.36 -20.46
C LYS A 208 -17.42 11.57 -20.01
N LYS A 209 -18.49 11.91 -20.76
CA LYS A 209 -19.41 13.01 -20.41
C LYS A 209 -20.13 12.75 -19.08
N THR A 210 -20.58 11.52 -18.87
CA THR A 210 -21.21 11.10 -17.61
C THR A 210 -20.22 11.19 -16.45
N GLY A 211 -18.99 10.72 -16.63
CA GLY A 211 -17.93 10.81 -15.61
C GLY A 211 -17.60 12.26 -15.26
N GLN A 212 -17.45 13.15 -16.25
CA GLN A 212 -17.26 14.58 -16.01
C GLN A 212 -18.43 15.19 -15.20
N TYR A 213 -19.66 14.82 -15.50
CA TYR A 213 -20.81 15.24 -14.72
C TYR A 213 -20.74 14.74 -13.27
N PHE A 214 -20.29 13.49 -13.04
CA PHE A 214 -20.12 12.95 -11.68
C PHE A 214 -19.03 13.69 -10.92
N TYR A 215 -17.87 13.95 -11.56
CA TYR A 215 -16.80 14.75 -10.94
C TYR A 215 -17.23 16.19 -10.61
N MET A 216 -18.07 16.81 -11.45
CA MET A 216 -18.64 18.14 -11.16
C MET A 216 -19.53 18.08 -9.91
N ASN A 217 -20.37 17.04 -9.76
CA ASN A 217 -21.23 16.90 -8.59
C ASN A 217 -20.39 16.65 -7.32
N LEU A 218 -19.39 15.76 -7.36
CA LEU A 218 -18.43 15.61 -6.24
C LEU A 218 -17.78 16.94 -5.86
N GLY A 219 -17.44 17.78 -6.84
CA GLY A 219 -16.91 19.11 -6.57
C GLY A 219 -17.91 20.05 -5.90
N ARG A 220 -19.18 20.02 -6.33
CA ARG A 220 -20.27 20.83 -5.76
C ARG A 220 -20.57 20.41 -4.33
N ASP A 221 -20.54 19.10 -4.05
CA ASP A 221 -20.81 18.54 -2.73
C ASP A 221 -19.60 18.64 -1.78
N GLY A 222 -18.46 19.21 -2.25
CA GLY A 222 -17.23 19.34 -1.46
C GLY A 222 -16.44 18.04 -1.32
N GLU A 223 -16.88 16.97 -1.97
CA GLU A 223 -16.31 15.63 -1.82
C GLU A 223 -15.14 15.29 -2.76
N ARG A 224 -14.65 16.25 -3.53
CA ARG A 224 -13.55 16.00 -4.46
C ARG A 224 -12.23 15.61 -3.78
N LYS A 225 -12.03 16.05 -2.55
CA LYS A 225 -10.82 15.75 -1.75
C LYS A 225 -11.14 14.95 -0.49
N HIS A 226 -12.30 15.15 0.09
CA HIS A 226 -12.73 14.52 1.34
C HIS A 226 -14.14 13.99 1.16
N GLU A 227 -14.23 12.71 0.86
CA GLU A 227 -15.51 12.01 0.68
C GLU A 227 -16.11 11.68 2.06
N VAL A 228 -17.42 11.82 2.21
CA VAL A 228 -18.12 11.68 3.51
C VAL A 228 -18.10 10.24 4.02
N GLU A 229 -18.25 9.26 3.13
CA GLU A 229 -18.34 7.86 3.54
C GLU A 229 -16.99 7.33 4.01
N PHE A 230 -17.02 6.76 5.21
CA PHE A 230 -15.85 6.17 5.84
C PHE A 230 -15.54 4.77 5.27
N VAL A 231 -14.27 4.53 4.98
CA VAL A 231 -13.73 3.20 4.69
C VAL A 231 -12.89 2.76 5.90
N PRO A 232 -13.15 1.56 6.47
CA PRO A 232 -12.34 1.07 7.60
C PRO A 232 -10.85 1.01 7.30
N ILE A 233 -10.03 1.28 8.31
CA ILE A 233 -8.57 1.28 8.16
C ILE A 233 -8.06 -0.17 8.18
N ASP A 234 -7.27 -0.51 7.19
CA ASP A 234 -6.45 -1.72 7.18
C ASP A 234 -5.14 -1.41 7.92
N PHE A 235 -5.07 -1.68 9.22
CA PHE A 235 -3.89 -1.37 10.03
C PHE A 235 -2.73 -2.34 9.77
N PRO A 236 -1.48 -1.84 9.61
CA PRO A 236 -0.29 -2.69 9.60
C PRO A 236 -0.01 -3.23 11.00
N ILE A 237 0.27 -4.52 11.09
CA ILE A 237 0.50 -5.22 12.36
C ILE A 237 1.81 -6.00 12.41
N LEU A 238 2.47 -6.25 11.27
CA LEU A 238 3.66 -7.09 11.22
C LEU A 238 4.83 -6.47 12.00
N LEU A 239 5.14 -5.21 11.78
CA LEU A 239 6.20 -4.50 12.51
C LEU A 239 5.89 -4.42 14.01
N LYS A 240 4.63 -4.18 14.38
CA LYS A 240 4.19 -4.22 15.79
C LYS A 240 4.43 -5.58 16.41
N LYS A 241 4.15 -6.68 15.69
CA LYS A 241 4.40 -8.04 16.15
C LYS A 241 5.89 -8.34 16.33
N MET A 242 6.75 -7.82 15.42
CA MET A 242 8.20 -7.98 15.55
C MET A 242 8.71 -7.32 16.83
N ILE A 243 8.29 -6.09 17.13
CA ILE A 243 8.64 -5.38 18.36
C ILE A 243 8.08 -6.12 19.59
N ALA A 244 6.81 -6.52 19.55
CA ALA A 244 6.19 -7.25 20.65
C ALA A 244 6.88 -8.59 20.93
N ALA A 245 7.41 -9.27 19.92
CA ALA A 245 8.18 -10.51 20.11
C ALA A 245 9.54 -10.24 20.80
N HIS A 246 10.22 -9.15 20.51
CA HIS A 246 11.44 -8.76 21.21
C HIS A 246 11.18 -8.50 22.69
N LEU A 247 10.12 -7.78 23.02
CA LEU A 247 9.77 -7.46 24.40
C LEU A 247 9.19 -8.65 25.19
N GLY A 248 8.44 -9.55 24.53
CA GLY A 248 7.74 -10.64 25.19
C GLY A 248 8.45 -11.98 25.14
N GLU A 249 8.95 -12.39 23.96
CA GLU A 249 9.53 -13.73 23.75
C GLU A 249 11.05 -13.72 23.90
N LEU A 250 11.71 -12.61 23.54
CA LEU A 250 13.16 -12.40 23.70
C LEU A 250 13.50 -11.66 25.01
N GLU A 251 12.48 -11.28 25.78
CA GLU A 251 12.59 -10.71 27.15
C GLU A 251 13.43 -9.42 27.23
N TYR A 252 13.53 -8.65 26.13
CA TYR A 252 14.18 -7.33 26.18
C TYR A 252 13.33 -6.33 26.98
N GLU A 253 13.97 -5.55 27.85
CA GLU A 253 13.36 -4.36 28.40
C GLU A 253 13.24 -3.26 27.32
N ILE A 254 12.24 -2.38 27.45
CA ILE A 254 11.98 -1.38 26.39
C ILE A 254 13.14 -0.40 26.21
N GLU A 255 13.86 -0.09 27.29
CA GLU A 255 15.06 0.74 27.29
C GLU A 255 16.20 0.07 26.54
N GLU A 256 16.43 -1.24 26.78
CA GLU A 256 17.46 -2.02 26.05
C GLU A 256 17.13 -2.09 24.56
N LEU A 257 15.87 -2.35 24.22
CA LEU A 257 15.41 -2.39 22.84
C LEU A 257 15.55 -1.00 22.17
N SER A 258 15.26 0.07 22.91
CA SER A 258 15.45 1.46 22.47
C SER A 258 16.93 1.74 22.10
N ASP A 259 17.86 1.32 22.94
CA ASP A 259 19.29 1.49 22.69
C ASP A 259 19.75 0.69 21.46
N ILE A 260 19.31 -0.56 21.33
CA ILE A 260 19.63 -1.44 20.19
C ILE A 260 19.09 -0.88 18.88
N LEU A 261 17.83 -0.42 18.89
CA LEU A 261 17.17 0.11 17.70
C LEU A 261 17.59 1.55 17.36
N GLY A 262 18.20 2.27 18.32
CA GLY A 262 18.57 3.68 18.16
C GLY A 262 17.38 4.62 18.00
N ILE A 263 16.23 4.26 18.57
CA ILE A 263 15.01 5.08 18.61
C ILE A 263 14.48 5.18 20.02
N ASN A 264 13.78 6.27 20.34
CA ASN A 264 13.31 6.55 21.69
C ASN A 264 12.27 5.52 22.16
N ALA A 265 12.34 5.08 23.43
CA ALA A 265 11.39 4.17 24.07
C ALA A 265 9.94 4.69 23.98
N THR A 266 9.74 6.00 24.13
CA THR A 266 8.42 6.63 23.91
C THR A 266 7.93 6.45 22.50
N GLU A 267 8.82 6.55 21.51
CA GLU A 267 8.48 6.32 20.10
C GLU A 267 8.10 4.86 19.83
N ILE A 268 8.80 3.90 20.46
CA ILE A 268 8.42 2.48 20.39
C ILE A 268 7.00 2.28 20.94
N ASN A 269 6.70 2.86 22.09
CA ASN A 269 5.37 2.77 22.71
C ASN A 269 4.27 3.40 21.86
N GLU A 270 4.47 4.63 21.41
CA GLU A 270 3.46 5.39 20.68
C GLU A 270 3.21 4.90 19.26
N LEU A 271 4.28 4.48 18.55
CA LEU A 271 4.19 4.10 17.15
C LEU A 271 3.89 2.61 16.94
N TYR A 272 4.32 1.74 17.87
CA TYR A 272 4.32 0.30 17.63
C TYR A 272 3.55 -0.50 18.67
N LEU A 273 3.38 0.02 19.88
CA LEU A 273 2.60 -0.64 20.93
C LEU A 273 1.32 0.16 21.18
N ASP A 274 0.18 -0.32 20.69
CA ASP A 274 -1.12 0.19 21.15
C ASP A 274 -1.33 -0.28 22.59
N ALA A 275 -1.52 0.65 23.52
CA ALA A 275 -1.67 0.39 24.95
C ALA A 275 -2.82 -0.58 25.30
N ASP A 276 -3.79 -0.83 24.41
CA ASP A 276 -5.03 -1.54 24.70
C ASP A 276 -5.30 -2.84 23.89
N LYS A 277 -4.39 -3.32 23.03
CA LYS A 277 -4.63 -4.55 22.26
C LYS A 277 -3.56 -5.61 22.51
N LYS A 278 -3.94 -6.70 23.19
CA LYS A 278 -3.13 -7.93 23.22
C LYS A 278 -2.89 -8.42 21.78
N ILE A 279 -1.68 -8.21 21.28
CA ILE A 279 -1.24 -8.73 19.99
C ILE A 279 -0.97 -10.23 20.20
N ASN A 280 -1.72 -11.10 19.51
CA ASN A 280 -1.52 -12.54 19.58
C ASN A 280 -0.27 -12.89 18.75
N ASN A 281 0.85 -13.07 19.42
CA ASN A 281 2.17 -13.23 18.80
C ASN A 281 2.38 -14.68 18.39
N LYS A 282 2.58 -14.95 17.08
CA LYS A 282 2.94 -16.25 16.51
C LYS A 282 4.08 -16.12 15.49
N LEU A 283 5.02 -15.22 15.73
CA LEU A 283 6.23 -15.15 14.92
C LEU A 283 7.25 -16.16 15.43
N ARG A 284 7.99 -16.81 14.52
CA ARG A 284 9.07 -17.74 14.89
C ARG A 284 10.35 -16.96 15.17
N ILE A 285 10.95 -17.24 16.32
CA ILE A 285 12.27 -16.73 16.69
C ILE A 285 13.34 -17.56 15.98
N VAL A 286 14.38 -16.90 15.51
CA VAL A 286 15.62 -17.52 14.99
C VAL A 286 16.57 -17.60 16.16
N ILE A 287 16.87 -18.81 16.63
CA ILE A 287 17.89 -19.08 17.65
C ILE A 287 19.17 -19.51 16.95
#